data_d1265fb2e231ec7dfd60689ece4fc03a
#
_entry.id   d1265fb2e231ec7dfd60689ece4fc03a
#
_cell.length_a   1.000
_cell.length_b   1.000
_cell.length_c   1.000
_cell.angle_alpha   90.00
_cell.angle_beta   90.00
_cell.angle_gamma   90.00
#
_symmetry.space_group_name_H-M   'P 1'
#
loop_
_entity.id
_entity.type
_entity.pdbx_description
1 polymer ?
#
loop_
_entity_poly.entity_id
_entity_poly.type
_entity_poly.pdbx_seq_one_letter_code
_entity_poly.pdbx_strand_id
1 'polypeptide(L)'
;MVAAVCIFVFFLFAAFAQTKADPSKGGDVFSDHCFTCHDPFSSKIKIGPGLKGVKDGKLPSGRPATHDTILSVINAGVDEMPPFKDKLTSQEKEDVIAYVMSL
;
A
#
# COMPACT_ATOMS: atom_id res chain seq x y z
N MET A 1 -58.66 14.89 -18.11
CA MET A 1 -57.48 14.15 -18.50
C MET A 1 -56.31 14.63 -17.65
N VAL A 2 -55.87 13.82 -16.73
CA VAL A 2 -54.71 14.12 -15.90
C VAL A 2 -53.49 13.47 -16.54
N ALA A 3 -52.57 14.28 -17.07
CA ALA A 3 -51.30 13.77 -17.56
C ALA A 3 -50.39 13.48 -16.37
N ALA A 4 -50.13 12.21 -16.09
CA ALA A 4 -49.14 11.80 -15.10
C ALA A 4 -47.76 12.06 -15.67
N VAL A 5 -47.05 13.04 -15.15
CA VAL A 5 -45.63 13.27 -15.44
C VAL A 5 -44.85 12.33 -14.59
N CYS A 6 -44.36 11.22 -15.18
CA CYS A 6 -43.38 10.35 -14.55
C CYS A 6 -42.02 11.06 -14.56
N ILE A 7 -41.65 11.63 -13.43
CA ILE A 7 -40.30 12.15 -13.21
C ILE A 7 -39.40 10.94 -12.94
N PHE A 8 -38.69 10.51 -13.97
CA PHE A 8 -37.57 9.54 -13.80
C PHE A 8 -36.41 10.28 -13.14
N VAL A 9 -36.28 10.07 -11.83
CA VAL A 9 -35.08 10.50 -11.11
C VAL A 9 -33.99 9.49 -11.45
N PHE A 10 -33.13 9.85 -12.38
CA PHE A 10 -31.88 9.12 -12.60
C PHE A 10 -30.97 9.35 -11.41
N PHE A 11 -30.92 8.38 -10.50
CA PHE A 11 -29.84 8.29 -9.55
C PHE A 11 -28.57 7.90 -10.30
N LEU A 12 -27.72 8.90 -10.58
CA LEU A 12 -26.36 8.68 -10.99
C LEU A 12 -25.62 8.08 -9.78
N PHE A 13 -25.58 6.75 -9.72
CA PHE A 13 -24.61 6.06 -8.91
C PHE A 13 -23.25 6.32 -9.54
N ALA A 14 -22.52 7.31 -9.00
CA ALA A 14 -21.10 7.40 -9.26
C ALA A 14 -20.46 6.14 -8.67
N ALA A 15 -20.16 5.17 -9.54
CA ALA A 15 -19.34 4.04 -9.16
C ALA A 15 -17.94 4.59 -8.85
N PHE A 16 -17.62 4.72 -7.58
CA PHE A 16 -16.24 4.89 -7.15
C PHE A 16 -15.51 3.61 -7.53
N ALA A 17 -14.74 3.67 -8.61
CA ALA A 17 -13.81 2.61 -8.94
C ALA A 17 -12.78 2.55 -7.79
N GLN A 18 -12.95 1.56 -6.90
CA GLN A 18 -11.92 1.24 -5.92
C GLN A 18 -10.71 0.76 -6.71
N THR A 19 -9.64 1.56 -6.69
CA THR A 19 -8.40 1.21 -7.35
C THR A 19 -7.80 0.04 -6.59
N LYS A 20 -7.77 -1.12 -7.23
CA LYS A 20 -7.22 -2.35 -6.65
C LYS A 20 -5.71 -2.21 -6.49
N ALA A 21 -5.17 -2.66 -5.37
CA ALA A 21 -3.73 -2.74 -5.16
C ALA A 21 -3.07 -3.67 -6.20
N ASP A 22 -1.98 -3.21 -6.80
CA ASP A 22 -1.23 -3.95 -7.81
C ASP A 22 0.19 -4.24 -7.30
N PRO A 23 0.50 -5.49 -6.90
CA PRO A 23 1.84 -5.85 -6.41
C PRO A 23 2.94 -5.64 -7.45
N SER A 24 2.64 -5.78 -8.73
CA SER A 24 3.61 -5.55 -9.81
C SER A 24 4.05 -4.09 -9.85
N LYS A 25 3.10 -3.16 -9.80
CA LYS A 25 3.40 -1.72 -9.68
C LYS A 25 4.06 -1.40 -8.34
N GLY A 26 3.69 -2.11 -7.30
CA GLY A 26 4.31 -2.01 -5.98
C GLY A 26 5.79 -2.37 -6.00
N GLY A 27 6.19 -3.33 -6.80
CA GLY A 27 7.60 -3.65 -7.05
C GLY A 27 8.37 -2.47 -7.64
N ASP A 28 7.78 -1.72 -8.55
CA ASP A 28 8.38 -0.53 -9.13
C ASP A 28 8.52 0.59 -8.08
N VAL A 29 7.49 0.81 -7.27
CA VAL A 29 7.53 1.78 -6.16
C VAL A 29 8.62 1.38 -5.16
N PHE A 30 8.72 0.10 -4.84
CA PHE A 30 9.75 -0.42 -3.95
C PHE A 30 11.16 -0.17 -4.48
N SER A 31 11.39 -0.43 -5.76
CA SER A 31 12.67 -0.17 -6.43
C SER A 31 13.08 1.30 -6.36
N ASP A 32 12.12 2.20 -6.52
CA ASP A 32 12.38 3.63 -6.55
C ASP A 32 12.59 4.25 -5.17
N HIS A 33 11.94 3.71 -4.13
CA HIS A 33 11.88 4.37 -2.81
C HIS A 33 12.37 3.53 -1.64
N CYS A 34 12.41 2.22 -1.76
CA CYS A 34 12.62 1.33 -0.61
C CYS A 34 13.90 0.48 -0.73
N PHE A 35 14.29 0.16 -1.96
CA PHE A 35 15.38 -0.78 -2.25
C PHE A 35 16.74 -0.32 -1.72
N THR A 36 16.98 0.98 -1.63
CA THR A 36 18.24 1.51 -1.08
C THR A 36 18.50 1.02 0.35
N CYS A 37 17.44 0.88 1.13
CA CYS A 37 17.52 0.52 2.55
C CYS A 37 17.10 -0.92 2.85
N HIS A 38 16.21 -1.50 2.02
CA HIS A 38 15.64 -2.81 2.25
C HIS A 38 15.96 -3.80 1.13
N ASP A 39 16.36 -5.01 1.51
CA ASP A 39 16.48 -6.13 0.58
C ASP A 39 15.16 -6.91 0.57
N PRO A 40 14.46 -7.00 -0.58
CA PRO A 40 13.20 -7.73 -0.64
C PRO A 40 13.37 -9.25 -0.67
N PHE A 41 14.55 -9.76 -0.97
CA PHE A 41 14.79 -11.18 -1.24
C PHE A 41 15.64 -11.88 -0.18
N SER A 42 16.05 -11.18 0.84
CA SER A 42 16.80 -11.75 1.96
C SER A 42 16.41 -11.15 3.30
N SER A 43 16.86 -11.77 4.37
CA SER A 43 16.73 -11.24 5.74
C SER A 43 17.92 -10.37 6.16
N LYS A 44 18.86 -10.13 5.26
CA LYS A 44 20.05 -9.34 5.56
C LYS A 44 19.71 -7.89 5.87
N ILE A 45 20.42 -7.33 6.83
CA ILE A 45 20.34 -5.91 7.17
C ILE A 45 21.27 -5.14 6.21
N LYS A 46 20.68 -4.14 5.56
CA LYS A 46 21.42 -3.07 4.87
C LYS A 46 21.41 -1.85 5.77
N ILE A 47 20.77 -0.76 5.34
CA ILE A 47 20.41 0.36 6.21
C ILE A 47 19.19 -0.03 7.04
N GLY A 48 18.16 -0.59 6.38
CA GLY A 48 17.01 -1.20 7.02
C GLY A 48 17.06 -2.73 6.98
N PRO A 49 16.16 -3.42 7.68
CA PRO A 49 16.11 -4.87 7.68
C PRO A 49 15.65 -5.43 6.33
N GLY A 50 16.12 -6.63 5.99
CA GLY A 50 15.60 -7.40 4.87
C GLY A 50 14.15 -7.81 5.11
N LEU A 51 13.37 -7.89 4.05
CA LEU A 51 11.91 -8.09 4.12
C LEU A 51 11.46 -9.50 3.69
N LYS A 52 12.39 -10.40 3.39
CA LYS A 52 12.05 -11.78 3.09
C LYS A 52 11.28 -12.42 4.26
N GLY A 53 10.14 -13.02 3.96
CA GLY A 53 9.32 -13.71 4.95
C GLY A 53 8.18 -12.87 5.52
N VAL A 54 8.01 -11.63 5.10
CA VAL A 54 6.86 -10.79 5.52
C VAL A 54 5.52 -11.47 5.21
N LYS A 55 5.44 -12.22 4.11
CA LYS A 55 4.24 -13.00 3.75
C LYS A 55 3.80 -14.00 4.82
N ASP A 56 4.70 -14.40 5.72
CA ASP A 56 4.40 -15.35 6.79
C ASP A 56 3.73 -14.69 8.01
N GLY A 57 3.46 -13.38 7.94
CA GLY A 57 2.60 -12.68 8.88
C GLY A 57 3.30 -11.78 9.90
N LYS A 58 4.63 -11.68 9.86
CA LYS A 58 5.39 -10.81 10.75
C LYS A 58 6.38 -9.93 10.02
N LEU A 59 6.46 -8.67 10.47
CA LEU A 59 7.52 -7.76 10.07
C LEU A 59 8.84 -8.13 10.79
N PRO A 60 10.00 -7.66 10.29
CA PRO A 60 11.28 -7.86 10.98
C PRO A 60 11.29 -7.36 12.43
N SER A 61 10.49 -6.36 12.75
CA SER A 61 10.30 -5.85 14.12
C SER A 61 9.54 -6.80 15.05
N GLY A 62 8.93 -7.85 14.52
CA GLY A 62 8.01 -8.75 15.24
C GLY A 62 6.55 -8.27 15.25
N ARG A 63 6.27 -7.08 14.76
CA ARG A 63 4.90 -6.57 14.63
C ARG A 63 4.14 -7.35 13.54
N PRO A 64 2.80 -7.41 13.61
CA PRO A 64 2.02 -8.07 12.56
C PRO A 64 2.25 -7.44 11.18
N ALA A 65 2.44 -8.26 10.16
CA ALA A 65 2.55 -7.82 8.77
C ALA A 65 1.15 -7.62 8.17
N THR A 66 0.43 -6.64 8.68
CA THR A 66 -0.89 -6.24 8.19
C THR A 66 -0.79 -4.97 7.36
N HIS A 67 -1.80 -4.75 6.51
CA HIS A 67 -1.93 -3.51 5.74
C HIS A 67 -1.78 -2.28 6.63
N ASP A 68 -2.53 -2.21 7.73
CA ASP A 68 -2.54 -1.03 8.60
C ASP A 68 -1.21 -0.79 9.31
N THR A 69 -0.54 -1.85 9.75
CA THR A 69 0.78 -1.73 10.37
C THR A 69 1.82 -1.23 9.38
N ILE A 70 1.84 -1.79 8.17
CA ILE A 70 2.78 -1.37 7.12
C ILE A 70 2.49 0.06 6.68
N LEU A 71 1.22 0.41 6.48
CA LEU A 71 0.83 1.78 6.15
C LEU A 71 1.27 2.79 7.20
N SER A 72 1.10 2.46 8.48
CA SER A 72 1.54 3.29 9.59
C SER A 72 3.06 3.53 9.56
N VAL A 73 3.84 2.49 9.32
CA VAL A 73 5.31 2.59 9.22
C VAL A 73 5.73 3.44 8.02
N ILE A 74 5.11 3.24 6.87
CA ILE A 74 5.40 4.02 5.65
C ILE A 74 5.08 5.49 5.88
N ASN A 75 3.94 5.79 6.46
CA ASN A 75 3.50 7.17 6.65
C ASN A 75 4.33 7.92 7.69
N ALA A 76 4.59 7.29 8.83
CA ALA A 76 5.25 7.95 9.96
C ALA A 76 6.78 7.80 9.95
N GLY A 77 7.30 6.78 9.26
CA GLY A 77 8.69 6.36 9.42
C GLY A 77 8.94 5.71 10.78
N VAL A 78 10.11 5.17 10.96
CA VAL A 78 10.57 4.60 12.24
C VAL A 78 12.08 4.63 12.28
N ASP A 79 12.64 5.11 13.39
CA ASP A 79 14.09 5.27 13.56
C ASP A 79 14.72 6.03 12.37
N GLU A 80 15.65 5.43 11.65
CA GLU A 80 16.31 6.05 10.49
C GLU A 80 15.46 6.02 9.21
N MET A 81 14.35 5.28 9.18
CA MET A 81 13.42 5.25 8.05
C MET A 81 12.62 6.55 8.01
N PRO A 82 12.74 7.34 6.93
CA PRO A 82 12.01 8.59 6.83
C PRO A 82 10.51 8.36 6.60
N PRO A 83 9.66 9.33 6.95
CA PRO A 83 8.23 9.27 6.63
C PRO A 83 7.98 9.46 5.13
N PHE A 84 7.07 8.67 4.59
CA PHE A 84 6.64 8.73 3.19
C PHE A 84 5.21 9.24 3.00
N LYS A 85 4.58 9.75 4.07
CA LYS A 85 3.20 10.21 4.02
C LYS A 85 2.90 11.13 2.83
N ASP A 86 3.77 12.08 2.57
CA ASP A 86 3.61 13.10 1.52
C ASP A 86 4.47 12.82 0.28
N LYS A 87 5.22 11.72 0.25
CA LYS A 87 6.12 11.34 -0.86
C LYS A 87 5.51 10.35 -1.82
N LEU A 88 4.53 9.57 -1.38
CA LEU A 88 3.84 8.57 -2.17
C LEU A 88 2.36 8.93 -2.29
N THR A 89 1.78 8.68 -3.46
CA THR A 89 0.34 8.77 -3.64
C THR A 89 -0.37 7.66 -2.85
N SER A 90 -1.67 7.81 -2.61
CA SER A 90 -2.46 6.76 -1.97
C SER A 90 -2.40 5.44 -2.73
N GLN A 91 -2.42 5.48 -4.06
CA GLN A 91 -2.32 4.28 -4.90
C GLN A 91 -0.94 3.64 -4.79
N GLU A 92 0.13 4.42 -4.82
CA GLU A 92 1.49 3.90 -4.66
C GLU A 92 1.68 3.22 -3.30
N LYS A 93 1.10 3.76 -2.25
CA LYS A 93 1.10 3.12 -0.92
C LYS A 93 0.39 1.77 -0.94
N GLU A 94 -0.80 1.70 -1.51
CA GLU A 94 -1.53 0.44 -1.63
C GLU A 94 -0.77 -0.60 -2.45
N ASP A 95 -0.18 -0.19 -3.56
CA ASP A 95 0.59 -1.07 -4.44
C ASP A 95 1.85 -1.61 -3.74
N VAL A 96 2.62 -0.75 -3.08
CA VAL A 96 3.85 -1.18 -2.39
C VAL A 96 3.55 -2.03 -1.15
N ILE A 97 2.46 -1.77 -0.45
CA ILE A 97 2.02 -2.62 0.67
C ILE A 97 1.70 -4.03 0.16
N ALA A 98 0.95 -4.14 -0.93
CA ALA A 98 0.64 -5.43 -1.54
C ALA A 98 1.91 -6.18 -1.98
N TYR A 99 2.89 -5.47 -2.53
CA TYR A 99 4.19 -6.04 -2.88
C TYR A 99 4.93 -6.55 -1.64
N VAL A 100 5.08 -5.73 -0.61
CA VAL A 100 5.78 -6.09 0.64
C VAL A 100 5.11 -7.30 1.31
N MET A 101 3.78 -7.34 1.35
CA MET A 101 3.06 -8.48 1.92
C MET A 101 3.23 -9.78 1.14
N SER A 102 3.75 -9.73 -0.07
CA SER A 102 4.05 -10.90 -0.91
C SER A 102 5.47 -11.48 -0.71
N LEU A 103 6.31 -10.81 0.04
CA LEU A 103 7.73 -11.16 0.20
C LEU A 103 8.01 -12.32 1.18
#